data_466a0f3439a0b2f314982edf2f94b083
#
_entry.id   466a0f3439a0b2f314982edf2f94b083
#
_cell.length_a   1.000
_cell.length_b   1.000
_cell.length_c   1.000
_cell.angle_alpha   90.00
_cell.angle_beta   90.00
_cell.angle_gamma   90.00
#
_symmetry.space_group_name_H-M   'P 1'
#
loop_
_entity.id
_entity.type
_entity.pdbx_description
1 polymer ?
#
loop_
_entity_poly.entity_id
_entity_poly.type
_entity_poly.pdbx_seq_one_letter_code
_entity_poly.pdbx_strand_id
1 'polypeptide(L)'
;MNNSVDKVLTYTIHEVAPYINWIYFFHAWGFQPKEKERAKAAEAMQLFKEANQMLNQLDKNYHVHIIFRLCEANADGDNLILDGKLFPLLRQQIPHPDGSPFLCLSDFVRPLSSGIPDTVGIFAASCDGEVELLYENDTYKRMLVQTLADRLAEAATEKMHE
;
A
#
# COMPACT_ATOMS: atom_id res chain seq x y z
N MET A 1 19.63 12.61 21.21
CA MET A 1 19.30 11.20 20.86
C MET A 1 17.79 11.18 20.64
N ASN A 2 17.34 11.30 19.38
CA ASN A 2 15.92 11.13 19.06
C ASN A 2 15.62 9.64 19.19
N ASN A 3 14.91 9.25 20.26
CA ASN A 3 14.32 7.92 20.33
C ASN A 3 13.13 7.90 19.34
N SER A 4 13.40 7.60 18.07
CA SER A 4 12.35 7.26 17.13
C SER A 4 11.72 5.97 17.62
N VAL A 5 10.49 6.08 18.14
CA VAL A 5 9.72 4.94 18.66
C VAL A 5 8.82 4.43 17.56
N ASP A 6 8.85 3.12 17.33
CA ASP A 6 7.88 2.47 16.44
C ASP A 6 6.47 2.63 17.00
N LYS A 7 5.56 3.08 16.16
CA LYS A 7 4.13 3.13 16.48
C LYS A 7 3.41 2.04 15.71
N VAL A 8 2.53 1.34 16.40
CA VAL A 8 1.67 0.30 15.78
C VAL A 8 0.23 0.80 15.81
N LEU A 9 -0.42 0.76 14.67
CA LEU A 9 -1.86 0.99 14.52
C LEU A 9 -2.53 -0.33 14.12
N THR A 10 -3.70 -0.56 14.66
CA THR A 10 -4.53 -1.72 14.32
C THR A 10 -5.92 -1.21 13.97
N TYR A 11 -6.40 -1.60 12.81
CA TYR A 11 -7.70 -1.22 12.28
C TYR A 11 -8.56 -2.46 12.05
N THR A 12 -9.86 -2.33 12.26
CA THR A 12 -10.83 -3.30 11.75
C THR A 12 -10.90 -3.25 10.23
N ILE A 13 -11.38 -4.31 9.60
CA ILE A 13 -11.58 -4.33 8.14
C ILE A 13 -12.56 -3.22 7.71
N HIS A 14 -13.64 -3.00 8.48
CA HIS A 14 -14.62 -1.95 8.19
C HIS A 14 -14.06 -0.53 8.26
N GLU A 15 -13.09 -0.27 9.13
CA GLU A 15 -12.45 1.05 9.23
C GLU A 15 -11.62 1.38 7.99
N VAL A 16 -11.04 0.36 7.35
CA VAL A 16 -10.16 0.52 6.18
C VAL A 16 -10.88 0.31 4.84
N ALA A 17 -11.95 -0.48 4.80
CA ALA A 17 -12.68 -0.78 3.57
C ALA A 17 -13.10 0.45 2.74
N PRO A 18 -13.49 1.60 3.33
CA PRO A 18 -13.82 2.81 2.56
C PRO A 18 -12.65 3.37 1.73
N TYR A 19 -11.41 3.06 2.08
CA TYR A 19 -10.19 3.52 1.41
C TYR A 19 -9.71 2.56 0.31
N ILE A 20 -10.41 1.43 0.09
CA ILE A 20 -10.02 0.47 -0.96
C ILE A 20 -10.12 1.12 -2.33
N ASN A 21 -9.01 1.10 -3.08
CA ASN A 21 -9.01 1.48 -4.48
C ASN A 21 -9.54 0.32 -5.33
N TRP A 22 -10.83 0.34 -5.61
CA TRP A 22 -11.53 -0.70 -6.37
C TRP A 22 -11.07 -0.82 -7.82
N ILE A 23 -10.47 0.23 -8.40
CA ILE A 23 -9.93 0.16 -9.76
C ILE A 23 -8.80 -0.88 -9.81
N TYR A 24 -7.87 -0.84 -8.86
CA TYR A 24 -6.77 -1.82 -8.79
C TYR A 24 -7.27 -3.22 -8.43
N PHE A 25 -8.29 -3.32 -7.58
CA PHE A 25 -8.93 -4.61 -7.33
C PHE A 25 -9.48 -5.23 -8.62
N PHE A 26 -10.24 -4.47 -9.40
CA PHE A 26 -10.79 -4.97 -10.67
C PHE A 26 -9.70 -5.27 -11.71
N HIS A 27 -8.64 -4.49 -11.76
CA HIS A 27 -7.49 -4.77 -12.64
C HIS A 27 -6.82 -6.12 -12.32
N ALA A 28 -6.66 -6.46 -11.04
CA ALA A 28 -6.11 -7.75 -10.61
C ALA A 28 -6.97 -8.94 -11.08
N TRP A 29 -8.28 -8.72 -11.28
CA TRP A 29 -9.24 -9.71 -11.80
C TRP A 29 -9.42 -9.62 -13.31
N GLY A 30 -8.59 -8.84 -14.04
CA GLY A 30 -8.62 -8.74 -15.50
C GLY A 30 -9.70 -7.83 -16.06
N PHE A 31 -10.40 -7.07 -15.23
CA PHE A 31 -11.36 -6.07 -15.71
C PHE A 31 -10.62 -4.77 -16.06
N GLN A 32 -10.88 -4.25 -17.27
CA GLN A 32 -10.33 -2.98 -17.71
C GLN A 32 -11.43 -1.90 -17.81
N PRO A 33 -11.16 -0.63 -17.40
CA PRO A 33 -12.17 0.43 -17.41
C PRO A 33 -12.76 0.75 -18.79
N LYS A 34 -12.07 0.35 -19.86
CA LYS A 34 -12.44 0.65 -21.26
C LYS A 34 -13.37 -0.40 -21.91
N GLU A 35 -13.64 -1.50 -21.24
CA GLU A 35 -14.48 -2.56 -21.82
C GLU A 35 -15.97 -2.24 -21.63
N LYS A 36 -16.59 -1.75 -22.71
CA LYS A 36 -18.02 -1.37 -22.77
C LYS A 36 -19.00 -2.56 -22.84
N GLU A 37 -18.58 -3.77 -22.58
CA GLU A 37 -19.43 -4.95 -22.71
C GLU A 37 -20.34 -5.11 -21.48
N ARG A 38 -21.67 -5.13 -21.71
CA ARG A 38 -22.68 -5.32 -20.64
C ARG A 38 -22.49 -6.62 -19.84
N ALA A 39 -21.98 -7.68 -20.47
CA ALA A 39 -21.70 -8.96 -19.79
C ALA A 39 -20.60 -8.79 -18.73
N LYS A 40 -19.48 -8.15 -19.10
CA LYS A 40 -18.37 -7.88 -18.17
C LYS A 40 -18.76 -6.94 -17.02
N ALA A 41 -19.69 -6.01 -17.27
CA ALA A 41 -20.24 -5.16 -16.22
C ALA A 41 -21.03 -5.95 -15.17
N ALA A 42 -21.81 -6.96 -15.59
CA ALA A 42 -22.55 -7.83 -14.69
C ALA A 42 -21.62 -8.72 -13.86
N GLU A 43 -20.57 -9.28 -14.48
CA GLU A 43 -19.53 -10.07 -13.79
C GLU A 43 -18.75 -9.23 -12.78
N ALA A 44 -18.36 -8.02 -13.13
CA ALA A 44 -17.68 -7.10 -12.22
C ALA A 44 -18.58 -6.72 -11.02
N MET A 45 -19.87 -6.51 -11.25
CA MET A 45 -20.82 -6.22 -10.18
C MET A 45 -21.04 -7.42 -9.25
N GLN A 46 -21.08 -8.65 -9.80
CA GLN A 46 -21.15 -9.86 -9.00
C GLN A 46 -19.88 -10.02 -8.15
N LEU A 47 -18.70 -9.86 -8.76
CA LEU A 47 -17.42 -9.90 -8.06
C LEU A 47 -17.35 -8.85 -6.93
N PHE A 48 -17.80 -7.62 -7.19
CA PHE A 48 -17.88 -6.57 -6.17
C PHE A 48 -18.77 -6.97 -4.99
N LYS A 49 -19.92 -7.57 -5.26
CA LYS A 49 -20.82 -8.06 -4.22
C LYS A 49 -20.16 -9.16 -3.37
N GLU A 50 -19.50 -10.10 -4.01
CA GLU A 50 -18.78 -11.19 -3.31
C GLU A 50 -17.60 -10.67 -2.50
N ALA A 51 -16.87 -9.69 -3.04
CA ALA A 51 -15.79 -9.01 -2.31
C ALA A 51 -16.31 -8.33 -1.04
N ASN A 52 -17.43 -7.59 -1.11
CA ASN A 52 -18.03 -6.97 0.07
C ASN A 52 -18.56 -7.99 1.09
N GLN A 53 -19.10 -9.12 0.64
CA GLN A 53 -19.48 -10.21 1.53
C GLN A 53 -18.26 -10.82 2.23
N MET A 54 -17.15 -10.96 1.52
CA MET A 54 -15.88 -11.44 2.09
C MET A 54 -15.33 -10.46 3.13
N LEU A 55 -15.31 -9.15 2.82
CA LEU A 55 -14.90 -8.11 3.79
C LEU A 55 -15.72 -8.19 5.09
N ASN A 56 -17.04 -8.36 5.00
CA ASN A 56 -17.91 -8.51 6.17
C ASN A 56 -17.63 -9.80 6.97
N GLN A 57 -17.15 -10.86 6.32
CA GLN A 57 -16.74 -12.10 7.01
C GLN A 57 -15.39 -11.93 7.70
N LEU A 58 -14.43 -11.28 7.02
CA LEU A 58 -13.09 -11.02 7.57
C LEU A 58 -13.16 -10.07 8.78
N ASP A 59 -14.00 -9.05 8.75
CA ASP A 59 -14.12 -8.06 9.82
C ASP A 59 -14.42 -8.65 11.21
N LYS A 60 -14.96 -9.85 11.27
CA LYS A 60 -15.32 -10.51 12.51
C LYS A 60 -14.12 -11.02 13.32
N ASN A 61 -13.04 -11.36 12.62
CA ASN A 61 -11.93 -12.09 13.24
C ASN A 61 -10.55 -11.55 12.86
N TYR A 62 -10.45 -10.66 11.86
CA TYR A 62 -9.17 -10.20 11.30
C TYR A 62 -9.05 -8.69 11.32
N HIS A 63 -7.80 -8.24 11.37
CA HIS A 63 -7.44 -6.82 11.44
C HIS A 63 -6.37 -6.49 10.40
N VAL A 64 -6.19 -5.20 10.19
CA VAL A 64 -5.07 -4.66 9.42
C VAL A 64 -4.14 -3.90 10.36
N HIS A 65 -2.86 -4.17 10.25
CA HIS A 65 -1.83 -3.62 11.11
C HIS A 65 -0.90 -2.73 10.30
N ILE A 66 -0.51 -1.61 10.90
CA ILE A 66 0.55 -0.74 10.40
C ILE A 66 1.56 -0.53 11.50
N ILE A 67 2.83 -0.69 11.16
CA ILE A 67 3.93 -0.20 11.97
C ILE A 67 4.59 0.96 11.23
N PHE A 68 4.83 2.07 11.90
CA PHE A 68 5.53 3.20 11.32
C PHE A 68 6.49 3.88 12.30
N ARG A 69 7.46 4.58 11.72
CA ARG A 69 8.45 5.37 12.44
C ARG A 69 8.75 6.64 11.67
N LEU A 70 8.92 7.75 12.38
CA LEU A 70 9.50 8.97 11.85
C LEU A 70 11.00 8.96 12.11
N CYS A 71 11.79 9.06 11.04
CA CYS A 71 13.25 9.05 11.07
C CYS A 71 13.79 10.44 10.76
N GLU A 72 14.88 10.81 11.41
CA GLU A 72 15.71 11.92 10.94
C GLU A 72 16.33 11.51 9.60
N ALA A 73 16.27 12.41 8.61
CA ALA A 73 16.63 12.07 7.25
C ALA A 73 17.42 13.16 6.54
N ASN A 74 18.34 12.74 5.66
CA ASN A 74 18.94 13.60 4.64
C ASN A 74 19.19 12.80 3.36
N ALA A 75 19.22 13.48 2.22
CA ALA A 75 19.62 12.91 0.94
C ALA A 75 21.12 13.07 0.70
N ASP A 76 21.78 12.01 0.21
CA ASP A 76 23.18 12.03 -0.25
C ASP A 76 23.23 11.41 -1.65
N GLY A 77 23.18 12.26 -2.68
CA GLY A 77 22.97 11.83 -4.06
C GLY A 77 21.65 11.08 -4.20
N ASP A 78 21.71 9.87 -4.75
CA ASP A 78 20.53 8.99 -4.92
C ASP A 78 20.22 8.14 -3.67
N ASN A 79 20.91 8.40 -2.54
CA ASN A 79 20.70 7.67 -1.30
C ASN A 79 19.89 8.49 -0.30
N LEU A 80 19.21 7.80 0.61
CA LEU A 80 18.67 8.38 1.84
C LEU A 80 19.48 7.91 3.04
N ILE A 81 19.79 8.83 3.94
CA ILE A 81 20.33 8.53 5.26
C ILE A 81 19.17 8.69 6.24
N LEU A 82 18.74 7.57 6.86
CA LEU A 82 17.64 7.52 7.83
C LEU A 82 18.18 7.06 9.18
N ASP A 83 18.07 7.90 10.20
CA ASP A 83 18.65 7.65 11.55
C ASP A 83 20.12 7.17 11.48
N GLY A 84 20.90 7.77 10.56
CA GLY A 84 22.31 7.44 10.35
C GLY A 84 22.58 6.17 9.51
N LYS A 85 21.55 5.50 9.00
CA LYS A 85 21.69 4.33 8.11
C LYS A 85 21.49 4.72 6.67
N LEU A 86 22.35 4.24 5.77
CA LEU A 86 22.28 4.49 4.34
C LEU A 86 21.29 3.53 3.68
N PHE A 87 20.36 4.10 2.91
CA PHE A 87 19.40 3.40 2.06
C PHE A 87 19.64 3.81 0.61
N PRO A 88 20.27 2.94 -0.23
CA PRO A 88 20.46 3.23 -1.64
C PRO A 88 19.11 3.17 -2.37
N LEU A 89 18.84 4.17 -3.20
CA LEU A 89 17.64 4.25 -4.02
C LEU A 89 18.00 4.21 -5.51
N LEU A 90 17.04 3.80 -6.33
CA LEU A 90 17.21 3.78 -7.76
C LEU A 90 16.49 4.99 -8.38
N ARG A 91 17.25 5.83 -9.10
CA ARG A 91 16.70 6.91 -9.93
C ARG A 91 15.94 6.33 -11.10
N GLN A 92 14.87 6.98 -11.54
CA GLN A 92 14.12 6.58 -12.74
C GLN A 92 15.06 6.35 -13.93
N GLN A 93 14.78 5.27 -14.70
CA GLN A 93 15.64 4.85 -15.82
C GLN A 93 14.96 5.04 -17.18
N ILE A 94 13.63 5.24 -17.19
CA ILE A 94 12.85 5.37 -18.42
C ILE A 94 12.69 6.86 -18.76
N PRO A 95 13.14 7.30 -19.97
CA PRO A 95 12.97 8.68 -20.39
C PRO A 95 11.50 9.10 -20.44
N HIS A 96 11.22 10.29 -19.94
CA HIS A 96 9.90 10.91 -20.07
C HIS A 96 9.72 11.50 -21.47
N PRO A 97 8.54 11.32 -22.12
CA PRO A 97 8.29 11.86 -23.46
C PRO A 97 8.38 13.40 -23.55
N ASP A 98 8.16 14.08 -22.44
CA ASP A 98 8.21 15.54 -22.31
C ASP A 98 9.61 16.09 -21.97
N GLY A 99 10.61 15.21 -21.83
CA GLY A 99 11.98 15.58 -21.46
C GLY A 99 12.17 15.98 -20.00
N SER A 100 11.19 15.70 -19.12
CA SER A 100 11.34 15.95 -17.68
C SER A 100 12.47 15.12 -17.08
N PRO A 101 13.12 15.60 -16.00
CA PRO A 101 14.26 14.92 -15.39
C PRO A 101 13.86 13.57 -14.76
N PHE A 102 14.81 12.65 -14.73
CA PHE A 102 14.66 11.40 -13.98
C PHE A 102 14.58 11.70 -12.47
N LEU A 103 13.52 11.26 -11.82
CA LEU A 103 13.30 11.46 -10.39
C LEU A 103 13.83 10.31 -9.56
N CYS A 104 14.31 10.66 -8.36
CA CYS A 104 14.61 9.73 -7.28
C CYS A 104 13.85 10.16 -6.02
N LEU A 105 13.51 9.25 -5.14
CA LEU A 105 12.86 9.62 -3.87
C LEU A 105 13.74 10.53 -3.02
N SER A 106 15.08 10.44 -3.18
CA SER A 106 16.03 11.33 -2.50
C SER A 106 15.89 12.80 -2.91
N ASP A 107 15.36 13.11 -4.10
CA ASP A 107 15.16 14.49 -4.56
C ASP A 107 14.13 15.25 -3.73
N PHE A 108 13.28 14.55 -2.99
CA PHE A 108 12.23 15.11 -2.14
C PHE A 108 12.65 15.29 -0.68
N VAL A 109 13.90 14.94 -0.35
CA VAL A 109 14.45 15.03 1.00
C VAL A 109 15.60 16.00 1.01
N ARG A 110 15.70 16.81 2.06
CA ARG A 110 16.74 17.83 2.21
C ARG A 110 18.14 17.23 2.10
N PRO A 111 19.03 17.84 1.28
CA PRO A 111 20.38 17.30 1.09
C PRO A 111 21.21 17.39 2.36
N LEU A 112 22.08 16.41 2.58
CA LEU A 112 23.02 16.36 3.70
C LEU A 112 23.91 17.60 3.76
N SER A 113 24.30 18.14 2.60
CA SER A 113 25.11 19.36 2.48
C SER A 113 24.47 20.63 3.05
N SER A 114 23.15 20.60 3.29
CA SER A 114 22.45 21.73 3.94
C SER A 114 22.81 21.87 5.42
N GLY A 115 23.29 20.81 6.06
CA GLY A 115 23.53 20.76 7.51
C GLY A 115 22.27 20.81 8.37
N ILE A 116 21.07 20.69 7.74
CA ILE A 116 19.78 20.74 8.43
C ILE A 116 19.06 19.40 8.21
N PRO A 117 18.67 18.69 9.28
CA PRO A 117 17.94 17.46 9.14
C PRO A 117 16.51 17.68 8.60
N ASP A 118 16.01 16.68 7.91
CA ASP A 118 14.63 16.53 7.48
C ASP A 118 13.98 15.37 8.22
N THR A 119 12.70 15.10 7.96
CA THR A 119 11.98 13.99 8.58
C THR A 119 11.31 13.14 7.49
N VAL A 120 11.56 11.84 7.52
CA VAL A 120 10.92 10.86 6.65
C VAL A 120 10.20 9.81 7.47
N GLY A 121 8.95 9.52 7.11
CA GLY A 121 8.19 8.40 7.65
C GLY A 121 8.50 7.12 6.88
N ILE A 122 8.79 6.05 7.61
CA ILE A 122 8.83 4.69 7.04
C ILE A 122 7.74 3.86 7.70
N PHE A 123 7.10 3.00 6.93
CA PHE A 123 6.01 2.16 7.43
C PHE A 123 5.95 0.81 6.72
N ALA A 124 5.26 -0.14 7.36
CA ALA A 124 4.82 -1.40 6.76
C ALA A 124 3.38 -1.66 7.17
N ALA A 125 2.58 -2.22 6.26
CA ALA A 125 1.19 -2.58 6.48
C ALA A 125 0.93 -4.01 6.07
N SER A 126 0.10 -4.73 6.84
CA SER A 126 -0.34 -6.10 6.52
C SER A 126 -1.70 -6.39 7.13
N CYS A 127 -2.44 -7.34 6.55
CA CYS A 127 -3.52 -8.03 7.25
C CYS A 127 -2.94 -9.11 8.18
N ASP A 128 -3.77 -9.62 9.09
CA ASP A 128 -3.45 -10.82 9.88
C ASP A 128 -3.03 -11.97 8.95
N GLY A 129 -1.91 -12.65 9.28
CA GLY A 129 -1.29 -13.66 8.41
C GLY A 129 -2.17 -14.86 8.11
N GLU A 130 -3.11 -15.21 9.01
CA GLU A 130 -4.06 -16.30 8.82
C GLU A 130 -5.05 -16.05 7.67
N VAL A 131 -5.25 -14.78 7.26
CA VAL A 131 -6.11 -14.42 6.13
C VAL A 131 -5.65 -15.10 4.84
N GLU A 132 -4.35 -15.19 4.61
CA GLU A 132 -3.78 -15.83 3.41
C GLU A 132 -3.96 -17.35 3.38
N LEU A 133 -4.17 -17.97 4.55
CA LEU A 133 -4.38 -19.42 4.71
C LEU A 133 -5.84 -19.82 4.54
N LEU A 134 -6.75 -18.85 4.46
CA LEU A 134 -8.17 -19.14 4.26
C LEU A 134 -8.42 -19.76 2.89
N TYR A 135 -9.36 -20.67 2.85
CA TYR A 135 -9.87 -21.28 1.61
C TYR A 135 -8.82 -22.04 0.78
N GLU A 136 -7.89 -22.77 1.42
CA GLU A 136 -6.85 -23.57 0.74
C GLU A 136 -7.40 -24.50 -0.34
N ASN A 137 -8.63 -25.03 -0.15
CA ASN A 137 -9.29 -25.95 -1.06
C ASN A 137 -10.28 -25.27 -2.04
N ASP A 138 -10.38 -23.94 -2.03
CA ASP A 138 -11.24 -23.16 -2.93
C ASP A 138 -10.39 -22.06 -3.59
N THR A 139 -9.86 -22.37 -4.77
CA THR A 139 -8.95 -21.47 -5.51
C THR A 139 -9.56 -20.10 -5.78
N TYR A 140 -10.85 -20.03 -6.06
CA TYR A 140 -11.54 -18.77 -6.33
C TYR A 140 -11.59 -17.89 -5.06
N LYS A 141 -12.10 -18.45 -3.96
CA LYS A 141 -12.16 -17.70 -2.68
C LYS A 141 -10.78 -17.36 -2.13
N ARG A 142 -9.81 -18.25 -2.32
CA ARG A 142 -8.43 -17.99 -1.96
C ARG A 142 -7.87 -16.79 -2.72
N MET A 143 -8.06 -16.72 -4.04
CA MET A 143 -7.64 -15.58 -4.85
C MET A 143 -8.38 -14.31 -4.43
N LEU A 144 -9.69 -14.41 -4.13
CA LEU A 144 -10.49 -13.28 -3.68
C LEU A 144 -9.97 -12.71 -2.36
N VAL A 145 -9.74 -13.56 -1.36
CA VAL A 145 -9.26 -13.11 -0.05
C VAL A 145 -7.84 -12.55 -0.11
N GLN A 146 -6.94 -13.14 -0.88
CA GLN A 146 -5.59 -12.64 -1.06
C GLN A 146 -5.58 -11.27 -1.76
N THR A 147 -6.36 -11.11 -2.83
CA THR A 147 -6.49 -9.82 -3.52
C THR A 147 -7.06 -8.75 -2.58
N LEU A 148 -8.04 -9.11 -1.74
CA LEU A 148 -8.59 -8.18 -0.75
C LEU A 148 -7.58 -7.83 0.34
N ALA A 149 -6.78 -8.77 0.81
CA ALA A 149 -5.74 -8.53 1.81
C ALA A 149 -4.70 -7.50 1.31
N ASP A 150 -4.27 -7.63 0.05
CA ASP A 150 -3.38 -6.64 -0.58
C ASP A 150 -4.02 -5.24 -0.64
N ARG A 151 -5.30 -5.18 -1.05
CA ARG A 151 -6.02 -3.90 -1.13
C ARG A 151 -6.28 -3.29 0.24
N LEU A 152 -6.53 -4.09 1.26
CA LEU A 152 -6.70 -3.62 2.63
C LEU A 152 -5.40 -3.07 3.21
N ALA A 153 -4.26 -3.70 2.95
CA ALA A 153 -2.97 -3.18 3.37
C ALA A 153 -2.68 -1.80 2.75
N GLU A 154 -2.97 -1.61 1.45
CA GLU A 154 -2.88 -0.29 0.81
C GLU A 154 -3.89 0.71 1.41
N ALA A 155 -5.15 0.30 1.56
CA ALA A 155 -6.20 1.15 2.11
C ALA A 155 -5.89 1.62 3.55
N ALA A 156 -5.24 0.78 4.35
CA ALA A 156 -4.80 1.14 5.69
C ALA A 156 -3.71 2.22 5.65
N THR A 157 -2.83 2.22 4.65
CA THR A 157 -1.83 3.28 4.50
C THR A 157 -2.46 4.61 4.14
N GLU A 158 -3.48 4.63 3.27
CA GLU A 158 -4.25 5.84 2.97
C GLU A 158 -4.92 6.39 4.22
N LYS A 159 -5.58 5.52 5.00
CA LYS A 159 -6.18 5.91 6.27
C LYS A 159 -5.17 6.45 7.29
N MET A 160 -3.97 5.91 7.34
CA MET A 160 -2.92 6.37 8.26
C MET A 160 -2.44 7.78 7.92
N HIS A 161 -2.51 8.20 6.65
CA HIS A 161 -2.07 9.53 6.20
C HIS A 161 -3.07 10.65 6.50
N GLU A 162 -4.30 10.33 6.93
CA GLU A 162 -5.28 11.31 7.43
C GLU A 162 -4.96 11.78 8.87
#